data_82096b3ced6e786491d571c93e3fb544
#
_entry.id   82096b3ced6e786491d571c93e3fb544
#
_cell.length_a   1.000
_cell.length_b   1.000
_cell.length_c   1.000
_cell.angle_alpha   90.00
_cell.angle_beta   90.00
_cell.angle_gamma   90.00
#
_symmetry.space_group_name_H-M   'P 1'
#
loop_
_entity.id
_entity.type
_entity.pdbx_description
1 polymer ?
#
loop_
_entity_poly.entity_id
_entity_poly.type
_entity_poly.pdbx_seq_one_letter_code
_entity_poly.pdbx_strand_id
1 'polypeptide(L)'
;VVVNALIFYSYWTPCPKDGPCINLCIHDHCAENITQMSARMNSTELEKIPIAGPCWVLYLDPALCLIMVCILLYTTYPLLKESALILLQTVPKQIDIRSLNEKLRKLEEVEAVHELHVWQLAGSRIIGTAHIKCKDPETYMKVAKDIKEIFHDEGIHATTIQPEFAIVDSDVGFEAVSKCELPC
;
A
#
# COMPACT_ATOMS: atom_id res chain seq x y z
N VAL A 1 -12.81 18.38 -14.15
CA VAL A 1 -14.19 18.32 -14.65
C VAL A 1 -14.61 19.68 -15.21
N VAL A 2 -14.57 20.78 -14.40
CA VAL A 2 -15.02 22.12 -14.85
C VAL A 2 -14.22 22.63 -16.05
N VAL A 3 -12.89 22.48 -16.03
CA VAL A 3 -12.01 22.91 -17.13
C VAL A 3 -12.35 22.15 -18.41
N ASN A 4 -12.53 20.83 -18.35
CA ASN A 4 -12.91 20.02 -19.50
C ASN A 4 -14.28 20.41 -20.04
N ALA A 5 -15.25 20.69 -19.15
CA ALA A 5 -16.57 21.15 -19.55
C ALA A 5 -16.52 22.51 -20.26
N LEU A 6 -15.68 23.45 -19.79
CA LEU A 6 -15.48 24.74 -20.43
C LEU A 6 -14.79 24.62 -21.79
N ILE A 7 -13.77 23.77 -21.91
CA ILE A 7 -13.10 23.49 -23.15
C ILE A 7 -14.07 22.86 -24.15
N PHE A 8 -14.80 21.85 -23.72
CA PHE A 8 -15.82 21.20 -24.54
C PHE A 8 -16.87 22.21 -25.04
N TYR A 9 -17.40 23.03 -24.13
CA TYR A 9 -18.40 24.05 -24.47
C TYR A 9 -17.85 25.10 -25.45
N SER A 10 -16.58 25.51 -25.29
CA SER A 10 -15.95 26.53 -26.14
C SER A 10 -15.66 26.05 -27.57
N TYR A 11 -15.38 24.76 -27.72
CA TYR A 11 -14.96 24.15 -28.98
C TYR A 11 -16.03 23.20 -29.59
N TRP A 12 -17.17 23.06 -28.90
CA TRP A 12 -18.24 22.20 -29.37
C TRP A 12 -19.00 22.88 -30.51
N THR A 13 -18.94 22.28 -31.68
CA THR A 13 -19.73 22.66 -32.83
C THR A 13 -20.76 21.57 -33.08
N PRO A 14 -22.09 21.90 -33.11
CA PRO A 14 -23.12 20.91 -33.39
C PRO A 14 -22.98 20.37 -34.79
N CYS A 15 -23.14 19.06 -34.95
CA CYS A 15 -23.20 18.45 -36.27
C CYS A 15 -24.42 18.97 -37.07
N PRO A 16 -24.29 19.22 -38.39
CA PRO A 16 -25.41 19.58 -39.21
C PRO A 16 -26.47 18.47 -39.22
N LYS A 17 -27.76 18.85 -39.23
CA LYS A 17 -28.87 17.90 -39.13
C LYS A 17 -29.01 16.98 -40.37
N ASP A 18 -28.46 17.40 -41.48
CA ASP A 18 -28.69 16.76 -42.80
C ASP A 18 -27.38 16.23 -43.44
N GLY A 19 -26.30 16.09 -42.67
CA GLY A 19 -25.02 15.60 -43.20
C GLY A 19 -24.16 14.85 -42.21
N PRO A 20 -23.18 14.07 -42.68
CA PRO A 20 -22.26 13.36 -41.80
C PRO A 20 -21.38 14.35 -41.01
N CYS A 21 -21.22 14.10 -39.72
CA CYS A 21 -20.32 14.86 -38.88
C CYS A 21 -18.86 14.46 -39.21
N ILE A 22 -18.13 15.35 -39.86
CA ILE A 22 -16.73 15.07 -40.24
C ILE A 22 -15.81 15.56 -39.13
N ASN A 23 -15.26 14.64 -38.39
CA ASN A 23 -14.18 14.92 -37.45
C ASN A 23 -12.84 14.62 -38.13
N LEU A 24 -12.18 15.67 -38.63
CA LEU A 24 -10.91 15.57 -39.32
C LEU A 24 -9.76 15.01 -38.47
N CYS A 25 -9.92 14.98 -37.13
CA CYS A 25 -8.90 14.47 -36.20
C CYS A 25 -8.98 12.96 -35.99
N ILE A 26 -10.11 12.32 -36.33
CA ILE A 26 -10.31 10.87 -36.15
C ILE A 26 -9.87 10.06 -37.38
N HIS A 27 -9.94 10.69 -38.56
CA HIS A 27 -9.57 10.04 -39.82
C HIS A 27 -8.22 10.59 -40.27
N ASP A 28 -7.11 10.03 -39.91
CA ASP A 28 -5.70 10.21 -40.37
C ASP A 28 -5.33 11.38 -41.34
N HIS A 29 -6.21 12.32 -41.51
CA HIS A 29 -6.15 13.41 -42.46
C HIS A 29 -6.06 14.78 -41.77
N CYS A 30 -5.36 14.84 -40.65
CA CYS A 30 -5.03 16.12 -40.04
C CYS A 30 -4.12 16.91 -41.01
N ALA A 31 -4.63 17.98 -41.49
CA ALA A 31 -3.98 19.07 -42.23
C ALA A 31 -3.52 18.85 -43.69
N GLU A 32 -3.07 17.69 -44.14
CA GLU A 32 -2.52 17.57 -45.49
C GLU A 32 -3.57 17.42 -46.58
N ASN A 33 -4.78 16.98 -46.27
CA ASN A 33 -5.81 16.68 -47.24
C ASN A 33 -6.96 17.69 -47.32
N ILE A 34 -6.93 18.80 -46.59
CA ILE A 34 -7.94 19.87 -46.73
C ILE A 34 -7.87 20.45 -48.13
N THR A 35 -6.68 20.60 -48.71
CA THR A 35 -6.47 21.08 -50.08
C THR A 35 -6.96 20.07 -51.13
N GLN A 36 -6.86 18.76 -50.90
CA GLN A 36 -7.35 17.75 -51.86
C GLN A 36 -8.86 17.54 -51.76
N MET A 37 -9.46 17.69 -50.59
CA MET A 37 -10.91 17.68 -50.41
C MET A 37 -11.55 18.95 -51.01
N SER A 38 -10.91 20.10 -50.88
CA SER A 38 -11.31 21.35 -51.52
C SER A 38 -11.36 21.24 -53.05
N ALA A 39 -10.46 20.46 -53.67
CA ALA A 39 -10.42 20.26 -55.10
C ALA A 39 -11.52 19.32 -55.64
N ARG A 40 -12.13 18.51 -54.77
CA ARG A 40 -13.22 17.59 -55.15
C ARG A 40 -14.63 18.11 -54.91
N MET A 41 -14.79 19.13 -54.06
CA MET A 41 -16.08 19.76 -53.80
C MET A 41 -16.20 21.08 -54.60
N ASN A 42 -17.28 21.24 -55.32
CA ASN A 42 -17.59 22.50 -55.99
C ASN A 42 -17.57 23.65 -54.98
N SER A 43 -16.94 24.74 -55.35
CA SER A 43 -16.61 25.90 -54.52
C SER A 43 -17.80 26.58 -53.80
N THR A 44 -19.03 26.18 -54.05
CA THR A 44 -20.25 26.68 -53.39
C THR A 44 -20.63 25.94 -52.10
N GLU A 45 -20.08 24.75 -51.85
CA GLU A 45 -20.38 24.00 -50.63
C GLU A 45 -19.31 24.11 -49.53
N LEU A 46 -18.17 24.75 -49.85
CA LEU A 46 -17.05 24.88 -48.95
C LEU A 46 -17.34 25.76 -47.73
N GLU A 47 -18.33 26.64 -47.83
CA GLU A 47 -18.68 27.64 -46.80
C GLU A 47 -19.49 27.05 -45.61
N LYS A 48 -19.92 25.78 -45.69
CA LYS A 48 -20.81 25.16 -44.70
C LYS A 48 -20.24 23.95 -43.95
N ILE A 49 -18.97 23.63 -44.13
CA ILE A 49 -18.38 22.50 -43.37
C ILE A 49 -17.96 23.03 -41.99
N PRO A 50 -18.60 22.59 -40.91
CA PRO A 50 -18.14 22.95 -39.57
C PRO A 50 -16.76 22.34 -39.36
N ILE A 51 -15.74 23.17 -39.39
CA ILE A 51 -14.37 22.76 -39.10
C ILE A 51 -14.33 22.41 -37.60
N ALA A 52 -14.04 21.15 -37.27
CA ALA A 52 -13.76 20.79 -35.90
C ALA A 52 -12.62 21.66 -35.35
N GLY A 53 -12.66 21.98 -34.07
CA GLY A 53 -11.64 22.79 -33.44
C GLY A 53 -10.24 22.18 -33.63
N PRO A 54 -9.16 22.88 -33.26
CA PRO A 54 -7.81 22.42 -33.49
C PRO A 54 -7.58 21.04 -32.88
N CYS A 55 -6.96 20.12 -33.62
CA CYS A 55 -6.80 18.70 -33.25
C CYS A 55 -6.10 18.48 -31.89
N TRP A 56 -5.27 19.42 -31.45
CA TRP A 56 -4.63 19.32 -30.14
C TRP A 56 -5.61 19.37 -28.95
N VAL A 57 -6.76 19.98 -29.12
CA VAL A 57 -7.81 20.04 -28.09
C VAL A 57 -8.36 18.65 -27.76
N LEU A 58 -8.35 17.73 -28.73
CA LEU A 58 -8.77 16.36 -28.54
C LEU A 58 -7.88 15.60 -27.55
N TYR A 59 -6.58 15.94 -27.49
CA TYR A 59 -5.61 15.32 -26.56
C TYR A 59 -5.58 15.98 -25.18
N LEU A 60 -6.24 17.12 -25.03
CA LEU A 60 -6.21 17.88 -23.78
C LEU A 60 -6.98 17.15 -22.66
N ASP A 61 -8.10 16.55 -22.98
CA ASP A 61 -8.91 15.77 -22.03
C ASP A 61 -8.16 14.54 -21.50
N PRO A 62 -7.63 13.63 -22.33
CA PRO A 62 -6.83 12.51 -21.80
C PRO A 62 -5.54 12.96 -21.10
N ALA A 63 -4.92 14.05 -21.53
CA ALA A 63 -3.73 14.60 -20.85
C ALA A 63 -4.07 15.09 -19.44
N LEU A 64 -5.17 15.83 -19.28
CA LEU A 64 -5.63 16.29 -17.97
C LEU A 64 -6.03 15.12 -17.05
N CYS A 65 -6.68 14.09 -17.63
CA CYS A 65 -7.00 12.86 -16.88
C CYS A 65 -5.73 12.15 -16.37
N LEU A 66 -4.71 12.02 -17.23
CA LEU A 66 -3.43 11.42 -16.81
C LEU A 66 -2.74 12.22 -15.72
N ILE A 67 -2.71 13.54 -15.84
CA ILE A 67 -2.14 14.42 -14.81
C ILE A 67 -2.89 14.24 -13.49
N MET A 68 -4.22 14.21 -13.51
CA MET A 68 -5.04 13.99 -12.33
C MET A 68 -4.74 12.63 -11.68
N VAL A 69 -4.65 11.56 -12.48
CA VAL A 69 -4.31 10.22 -11.98
C VAL A 69 -2.92 10.21 -11.36
N CYS A 70 -1.93 10.84 -11.98
CA CYS A 70 -0.58 10.94 -11.44
C CYS A 70 -0.56 11.67 -10.08
N ILE A 71 -1.30 12.76 -9.94
CA ILE A 71 -1.41 13.49 -8.67
C ILE A 71 -2.07 12.62 -7.61
N LEU A 72 -3.17 11.93 -7.93
CA LEU A 72 -3.86 11.02 -7.01
C LEU A 72 -2.96 9.87 -6.58
N LEU A 73 -2.24 9.24 -7.51
CA LEU A 73 -1.30 8.17 -7.19
C LEU A 73 -0.18 8.66 -6.28
N TYR A 74 0.38 9.83 -6.57
CA TYR A 74 1.44 10.42 -5.75
C TYR A 74 0.98 10.70 -4.32
N THR A 75 -0.22 11.23 -4.13
CA THR A 75 -0.75 11.54 -2.80
C THR A 75 -1.23 10.30 -2.04
N THR A 76 -1.73 9.29 -2.75
CA THR A 76 -2.27 8.06 -2.14
C THR A 76 -1.17 7.04 -1.84
N TYR A 77 -0.08 7.03 -2.59
CA TYR A 77 1.01 6.06 -2.45
C TYR A 77 1.58 5.94 -1.03
N PRO A 78 1.94 7.03 -0.31
CA PRO A 78 2.47 6.92 1.04
C PRO A 78 1.46 6.28 2.01
N LEU A 79 0.19 6.63 1.91
CA LEU A 79 -0.88 6.06 2.74
C LEU A 79 -1.07 4.57 2.45
N LEU A 80 -1.07 4.18 1.17
CA LEU A 80 -1.15 2.78 0.76
C LEU A 80 0.02 1.97 1.30
N LYS A 81 1.24 2.52 1.19
CA LYS A 81 2.45 1.87 1.71
C LYS A 81 2.38 1.66 3.22
N GLU A 82 1.97 2.67 3.98
CA GLU A 82 1.84 2.57 5.43
C GLU A 82 0.80 1.52 5.83
N SER A 83 -0.37 1.54 5.20
CA SER A 83 -1.41 0.54 5.43
C SER A 83 -0.96 -0.88 5.07
N ALA A 84 -0.23 -1.05 3.98
CA ALA A 84 0.31 -2.34 3.58
C ALA A 84 1.34 -2.87 4.60
N LEU A 85 2.21 -2.03 5.14
CA LEU A 85 3.18 -2.43 6.16
C LEU A 85 2.49 -2.90 7.45
N ILE A 86 1.39 -2.24 7.85
CA ILE A 86 0.57 -2.67 8.99
C ILE A 86 -0.06 -4.03 8.72
N LEU A 87 -0.67 -4.24 7.54
CA LEU A 87 -1.28 -5.51 7.16
C LEU A 87 -0.26 -6.67 7.06
N LEU A 88 0.96 -6.38 6.65
CA LEU A 88 2.06 -7.34 6.61
C LEU A 88 2.68 -7.59 7.99
N GLN A 89 2.14 -7.00 9.04
CA GLN A 89 2.63 -7.16 10.42
C GLN A 89 4.12 -6.86 10.57
N THR A 90 4.60 -5.86 9.84
CA THR A 90 6.01 -5.47 9.94
C THR A 90 6.31 -4.80 11.27
N VAL A 91 7.53 -4.98 11.74
CA VAL A 91 8.00 -4.34 12.98
C VAL A 91 7.94 -2.82 12.83
N PRO A 92 7.30 -2.11 13.77
CA PRO A 92 7.30 -0.64 13.77
C PRO A 92 8.72 -0.08 13.86
N LYS A 93 9.00 0.98 13.11
CA LYS A 93 10.35 1.60 13.05
C LYS A 93 10.87 2.11 14.39
N GLN A 94 9.99 2.34 15.34
CA GLN A 94 10.31 2.86 16.67
C GLN A 94 10.76 1.76 17.64
N ILE A 95 10.62 0.48 17.29
CA ILE A 95 10.99 -0.65 18.14
C ILE A 95 12.27 -1.30 17.61
N ASP A 96 13.28 -1.39 18.46
CA ASP A 96 14.49 -2.16 18.19
C ASP A 96 14.37 -3.57 18.77
N ILE A 97 14.02 -4.53 17.92
CA ILE A 97 13.87 -5.94 18.28
C ILE A 97 15.16 -6.52 18.89
N ARG A 98 16.34 -6.07 18.44
CA ARG A 98 17.61 -6.59 18.95
C ARG A 98 17.82 -6.14 20.38
N SER A 99 17.61 -4.86 20.66
CA SER A 99 17.69 -4.30 21.99
C SER A 99 16.69 -4.96 22.94
N LEU A 100 15.45 -5.15 22.50
CA LEU A 100 14.41 -5.82 23.27
C LEU A 100 14.80 -7.27 23.59
N ASN A 101 15.26 -8.03 22.61
CA ASN A 101 15.70 -9.42 22.81
C ASN A 101 16.89 -9.51 23.79
N GLU A 102 17.86 -8.59 23.70
CA GLU A 102 18.98 -8.55 24.63
C GLU A 102 18.54 -8.23 26.06
N LYS A 103 17.58 -7.31 26.24
CA LYS A 103 17.03 -6.99 27.58
C LYS A 103 16.34 -8.19 28.20
N LEU A 104 15.53 -8.90 27.42
CA LEU A 104 14.84 -10.11 27.89
C LEU A 104 15.80 -11.23 28.25
N ARG A 105 16.88 -11.43 27.48
CA ARG A 105 17.92 -12.44 27.76
C ARG A 105 18.83 -12.11 28.90
N LYS A 106 18.87 -10.86 29.36
CA LYS A 106 19.66 -10.45 30.55
C LYS A 106 18.99 -10.78 31.87
N LEU A 107 17.72 -11.18 31.85
CA LEU A 107 17.03 -11.64 33.06
C LEU A 107 17.59 -13.00 33.47
N GLU A 108 18.04 -13.13 34.73
CA GLU A 108 18.75 -14.31 35.24
C GLU A 108 17.91 -15.59 35.16
N GLU A 109 16.58 -15.45 35.25
CA GLU A 109 15.65 -16.57 35.25
C GLU A 109 15.22 -17.01 33.83
N VAL A 110 15.61 -16.26 32.79
CA VAL A 110 15.28 -16.56 31.41
C VAL A 110 16.41 -17.38 30.78
N GLU A 111 16.13 -18.63 30.44
CA GLU A 111 17.10 -19.49 29.72
C GLU A 111 17.22 -19.15 28.25
N ALA A 112 16.08 -18.94 27.61
CA ALA A 112 16.03 -18.59 26.20
C ALA A 112 14.76 -17.79 25.84
N VAL A 113 14.87 -16.98 24.79
CA VAL A 113 13.76 -16.26 24.20
C VAL A 113 13.62 -16.74 22.75
N HIS A 114 12.45 -17.25 22.42
CA HIS A 114 12.10 -17.74 21.08
C HIS A 114 10.90 -16.98 20.55
N GLU A 115 10.72 -16.98 19.22
CA GLU A 115 9.55 -16.46 18.54
C GLU A 115 9.11 -15.07 19.04
N LEU A 116 10.08 -14.16 19.19
CA LEU A 116 9.79 -12.78 19.54
C LEU A 116 9.23 -12.04 18.31
N HIS A 117 7.92 -11.80 18.32
CA HIS A 117 7.23 -11.07 17.29
C HIS A 117 6.64 -9.78 17.82
N VAL A 118 6.85 -8.69 17.13
CA VAL A 118 6.27 -7.38 17.45
C VAL A 118 5.71 -6.76 16.19
N TRP A 119 4.44 -6.37 16.25
CA TRP A 119 3.77 -5.73 15.11
C TRP A 119 2.81 -4.64 15.56
N GLN A 120 2.44 -3.80 14.62
CA GLN A 120 1.43 -2.75 14.82
C GLN A 120 0.06 -3.25 14.39
N LEU A 121 -0.95 -3.10 15.26
CA LEU A 121 -2.32 -3.50 14.95
C LEU A 121 -3.07 -2.37 14.21
N ALA A 122 -3.12 -1.19 14.82
CA ALA A 122 -3.75 -0.01 14.24
C ALA A 122 -3.31 1.24 15.02
N GLY A 123 -3.07 2.34 14.31
CA GLY A 123 -2.66 3.61 14.92
C GLY A 123 -1.37 3.44 15.74
N SER A 124 -1.42 3.74 17.03
CA SER A 124 -0.28 3.61 17.94
C SER A 124 -0.25 2.29 18.74
N ARG A 125 -1.18 1.36 18.48
CA ARG A 125 -1.25 0.10 19.24
C ARG A 125 -0.26 -0.92 18.70
N ILE A 126 0.76 -1.23 19.51
CA ILE A 126 1.78 -2.23 19.23
C ILE A 126 1.49 -3.46 20.08
N ILE A 127 1.60 -4.63 19.46
CA ILE A 127 1.42 -5.94 20.10
C ILE A 127 2.76 -6.67 20.05
N GLY A 128 3.09 -7.35 21.15
CA GLY A 128 4.26 -8.20 21.23
C GLY A 128 3.89 -9.61 21.71
N THR A 129 4.48 -10.62 21.06
CA THR A 129 4.42 -12.00 21.52
C THR A 129 5.82 -12.55 21.69
N ALA A 130 6.04 -13.37 22.70
CA ALA A 130 7.30 -14.03 22.91
C ALA A 130 7.11 -15.37 23.61
N HIS A 131 7.91 -16.36 23.24
CA HIS A 131 8.07 -17.60 23.97
C HIS A 131 9.31 -17.49 24.87
N ILE A 132 9.10 -17.69 26.16
CA ILE A 132 10.14 -17.55 27.18
C ILE A 132 10.38 -18.89 27.86
N LYS A 133 11.59 -19.41 27.68
CA LYS A 133 12.00 -20.64 28.31
C LYS A 133 12.53 -20.34 29.72
N CYS A 134 11.90 -20.96 30.73
CA CYS A 134 12.28 -20.89 32.15
C CYS A 134 12.45 -22.31 32.71
N LYS A 135 13.16 -22.43 33.84
CA LYS A 135 13.37 -23.72 34.48
C LYS A 135 12.08 -24.34 35.00
N ASP A 136 11.27 -23.56 35.68
CA ASP A 136 10.07 -24.00 36.34
C ASP A 136 9.00 -22.88 36.40
N PRO A 137 7.72 -23.22 36.67
CA PRO A 137 6.62 -22.26 36.75
C PRO A 137 6.79 -21.21 37.87
N GLU A 138 7.45 -21.53 38.96
CA GLU A 138 7.64 -20.59 40.07
C GLU A 138 8.61 -19.49 39.65
N THR A 139 9.69 -19.86 38.97
CA THR A 139 10.68 -18.95 38.41
C THR A 139 10.03 -18.01 37.40
N TYR A 140 9.16 -18.57 36.49
CA TYR A 140 8.43 -17.75 35.55
C TYR A 140 7.54 -16.72 36.25
N MET A 141 6.81 -17.08 37.28
CA MET A 141 5.93 -16.16 38.01
C MET A 141 6.68 -14.99 38.64
N LYS A 142 7.95 -15.16 39.01
CA LYS A 142 8.78 -14.07 39.52
C LYS A 142 9.18 -13.10 38.44
N VAL A 143 9.63 -13.62 37.30
CA VAL A 143 10.15 -12.79 36.18
C VAL A 143 9.07 -12.26 35.25
N ALA A 144 7.86 -12.81 35.28
CA ALA A 144 6.77 -12.41 34.37
C ALA A 144 6.40 -10.92 34.49
N LYS A 145 6.55 -10.35 35.68
CA LYS A 145 6.29 -8.92 35.87
C LYS A 145 7.38 -8.07 35.20
N ASP A 146 8.64 -8.44 35.38
CA ASP A 146 9.78 -7.72 34.83
C ASP A 146 9.78 -7.80 33.28
N ILE A 147 9.42 -8.96 32.72
CA ILE A 147 9.22 -9.12 31.29
C ILE A 147 8.16 -8.15 30.76
N LYS A 148 6.99 -8.06 31.42
CA LYS A 148 5.93 -7.14 31.02
C LYS A 148 6.35 -5.66 31.13
N GLU A 149 7.14 -5.33 32.16
CA GLU A 149 7.66 -3.98 32.34
C GLU A 149 8.64 -3.60 31.23
N ILE A 150 9.54 -4.50 30.83
CA ILE A 150 10.44 -4.30 29.68
C ILE A 150 9.64 -4.06 28.38
N PHE A 151 8.60 -4.84 28.12
CA PHE A 151 7.74 -4.60 26.95
C PHE A 151 7.02 -3.26 27.02
N HIS A 152 6.53 -2.89 28.20
CA HIS A 152 5.85 -1.62 28.41
C HIS A 152 6.78 -0.42 28.20
N ASP A 153 8.02 -0.50 28.69
CA ASP A 153 9.03 0.56 28.53
C ASP A 153 9.42 0.77 27.08
N GLU A 154 9.36 -0.28 26.24
CA GLU A 154 9.54 -0.18 24.79
C GLU A 154 8.28 0.30 24.06
N GLY A 155 7.20 0.64 24.79
CA GLY A 155 5.94 1.14 24.21
C GLY A 155 5.01 0.04 23.69
N ILE A 156 5.21 -1.21 24.10
CA ILE A 156 4.37 -2.35 23.73
C ILE A 156 3.37 -2.61 24.86
N HIS A 157 2.13 -2.17 24.68
CA HIS A 157 1.12 -2.24 25.74
C HIS A 157 0.31 -3.54 25.76
N ALA A 158 0.24 -4.25 24.65
CA ALA A 158 -0.45 -5.54 24.55
C ALA A 158 0.58 -6.65 24.35
N THR A 159 0.81 -7.45 25.38
CA THR A 159 1.80 -8.52 25.34
C THR A 159 1.18 -9.86 25.64
N THR A 160 1.58 -10.88 24.86
CA THR A 160 1.30 -12.28 25.14
C THR A 160 2.62 -13.02 25.33
N ILE A 161 2.82 -13.57 26.50
CA ILE A 161 4.04 -14.29 26.84
C ILE A 161 3.64 -15.74 27.09
N GLN A 162 4.23 -16.65 26.32
CA GLN A 162 4.05 -18.09 26.50
C GLN A 162 5.27 -18.66 27.20
N PRO A 163 5.12 -19.17 28.46
CA PRO A 163 6.21 -19.84 29.13
C PRO A 163 6.43 -21.24 28.58
N GLU A 164 7.68 -21.59 28.40
CA GLU A 164 8.13 -22.96 28.11
C GLU A 164 9.01 -23.46 29.26
N PHE A 165 8.74 -24.69 29.72
CA PHE A 165 9.48 -25.27 30.80
C PHE A 165 10.30 -26.46 30.31
N ALA A 166 11.50 -26.65 30.89
CA ALA A 166 12.27 -27.86 30.64
C ALA A 166 11.45 -29.06 31.12
N ILE A 167 11.22 -30.04 30.27
CA ILE A 167 10.60 -31.30 30.69
C ILE A 167 11.61 -32.01 31.55
N VAL A 168 11.35 -32.03 32.86
CA VAL A 168 12.08 -32.92 33.75
C VAL A 168 11.56 -34.31 33.45
N ASP A 169 12.38 -35.14 32.82
CA ASP A 169 12.09 -36.56 32.59
C ASP A 169 11.90 -37.26 33.94
N SER A 170 10.63 -37.38 34.34
CA SER A 170 10.24 -38.36 35.35
C SER A 170 9.74 -39.57 34.56
N ASP A 171 10.60 -40.55 34.40
CA ASP A 171 10.34 -41.97 34.11
C ASP A 171 9.00 -42.36 33.49
N VAL A 172 8.70 -41.92 32.26
CA VAL A 172 7.84 -42.67 31.35
C VAL A 172 8.31 -42.39 29.90
N GLY A 173 8.82 -43.45 29.28
CA GLY A 173 9.34 -43.39 27.92
C GLY A 173 8.28 -43.00 26.87
N PHE A 174 8.21 -41.75 26.61
CA PHE A 174 7.60 -41.19 25.42
C PHE A 174 8.48 -40.04 24.92
N GLU A 175 9.24 -40.29 23.89
CA GLU A 175 10.02 -39.27 23.18
C GLU A 175 9.06 -38.24 22.57
N ALA A 176 8.65 -37.25 23.34
CA ALA A 176 8.09 -36.02 22.79
C ALA A 176 9.25 -35.10 22.39
N VAL A 177 9.78 -35.33 21.21
CA VAL A 177 10.70 -34.42 20.54
C VAL A 177 9.98 -33.12 20.21
N SER A 178 9.97 -32.17 21.12
CA SER A 178 9.69 -30.77 20.74
C SER A 178 11.01 -30.11 20.34
N LYS A 179 11.58 -30.57 19.23
CA LYS A 179 12.64 -29.83 18.52
C LYS A 179 12.00 -28.75 17.68
N CYS A 180 11.70 -27.59 18.29
CA CYS A 180 11.61 -26.37 17.50
C CYS A 180 13.03 -25.84 17.25
N GLU A 181 13.80 -26.56 16.46
CA GLU A 181 15.01 -26.05 15.81
C GLU A 181 14.65 -25.67 14.37
N LEU A 182 13.90 -24.58 14.21
CA LEU A 182 13.86 -23.87 12.94
C LEU A 182 14.77 -22.65 13.10
N PRO A 183 15.81 -22.54 12.28
CA PRO A 183 16.64 -21.34 12.25
C PRO A 183 15.79 -20.18 11.73
N CYS A 184 15.60 -19.16 12.55
CA CYS A 184 15.09 -17.86 12.13
C CYS A 184 16.16 -17.09 11.34
#